data_f5aef3458cb7b23d3d6c761c098450db
#
_entry.id   f5aef3458cb7b23d3d6c761c098450db
#
_cell.length_a   1.000
_cell.length_b   1.000
_cell.length_c   1.000
_cell.angle_alpha   90.00
_cell.angle_beta   90.00
_cell.angle_gamma   90.00
#
_symmetry.space_group_name_H-M   'P 1'
#
loop_
_entity.id
_entity.type
_entity.pdbx_description
1 polymer ?
#
loop_
_entity_poly.entity_id
_entity_poly.type
_entity_poly.pdbx_seq_one_letter_code
_entity_poly.pdbx_strand_id
1 'polypeptide(L)'
;RETTENHGPCYSMSFVYSGAFKAEAETDQYGQTRMSMGLQDEMFSYELKPGEIFFGPEVIMGYSGHGLGTLSRSIHKAMRHSLCRGKYKIIPRPVLINNWEATYFDFTGEKILDIARQAKELGVEMMVLDDGWFGKRDSDCSGLGDWQVNVKKLGGSLGSLASRINGLGMKFGIWMEPEMVSEDSSLYREHPDWAFAVPGRKPVRGRSQLVLDFSRKEVADYIFDSICRVLDSAHIEYLKWDMNRSLADIYAPNVTYDYVLGVYDFLEKLTNRYPDILIEGCSGGGGRF
;
A
#
# COMPACT_ATOMS: atom_id res chain seq x y z
N ARG A 1 -0.30 10.00 -34.03
CA ARG A 1 0.50 8.81 -34.42
C ARG A 1 2.02 9.10 -34.53
N GLU A 2 2.43 10.35 -34.33
CA GLU A 2 3.84 10.76 -34.44
C GLU A 2 4.48 11.13 -33.08
N THR A 3 3.74 10.95 -31.99
CA THR A 3 4.27 11.25 -30.66
C THR A 3 5.23 10.14 -30.20
N THR A 4 6.41 10.55 -29.76
CA THR A 4 7.47 9.70 -29.24
C THR A 4 7.84 10.13 -27.81
N GLU A 5 8.86 9.52 -27.22
CA GLU A 5 9.40 9.92 -25.93
C GLU A 5 9.86 11.41 -25.94
N ASN A 6 10.44 11.87 -27.04
CA ASN A 6 11.09 13.17 -27.13
C ASN A 6 10.41 14.17 -28.08
N HIS A 7 9.32 13.78 -28.75
CA HIS A 7 8.72 14.60 -29.79
C HIS A 7 7.19 14.40 -29.85
N GLY A 8 6.48 15.44 -30.25
CA GLY A 8 5.05 15.45 -30.56
C GLY A 8 4.15 15.80 -29.36
N PRO A 9 2.90 16.24 -29.64
CA PRO A 9 1.95 16.59 -28.61
C PRO A 9 1.37 15.35 -27.92
N CYS A 10 1.19 15.42 -26.61
CA CYS A 10 0.50 14.40 -25.82
C CYS A 10 -0.28 15.00 -24.66
N TYR A 11 -1.32 14.31 -24.26
CA TYR A 11 -2.21 14.66 -23.15
C TYR A 11 -2.24 13.51 -22.15
N SER A 12 -2.45 13.81 -20.88
CA SER A 12 -2.68 12.83 -19.84
C SER A 12 -3.83 13.24 -18.94
N MET A 13 -4.47 12.26 -18.35
CA MET A 13 -5.38 12.40 -17.22
C MET A 13 -4.92 11.40 -16.15
N SER A 14 -4.78 11.86 -14.91
CA SER A 14 -4.42 11.04 -13.75
C SER A 14 -5.50 11.22 -12.70
N PHE A 15 -6.12 10.12 -12.31
CA PHE A 15 -7.19 10.11 -11.32
C PHE A 15 -6.60 9.98 -9.93
N VAL A 16 -6.88 10.93 -9.04
CA VAL A 16 -6.36 10.92 -7.66
C VAL A 16 -7.27 10.07 -6.79
N TYR A 17 -7.27 8.77 -7.06
CA TYR A 17 -8.11 7.80 -6.37
C TYR A 17 -7.57 6.38 -6.57
N SER A 18 -7.51 5.61 -5.48
CA SER A 18 -6.93 4.24 -5.47
C SER A 18 -7.99 3.13 -5.59
N GLY A 19 -9.24 3.47 -5.79
CA GLY A 19 -10.35 2.51 -5.93
C GLY A 19 -10.74 2.24 -7.37
N ALA A 20 -11.90 1.65 -7.55
CA ALA A 20 -12.44 1.35 -8.88
C ALA A 20 -12.80 2.64 -9.63
N PHE A 21 -12.22 2.81 -10.81
CA PHE A 21 -12.43 3.98 -11.67
C PHE A 21 -12.70 3.55 -13.12
N LYS A 22 -13.26 4.47 -13.88
CA LYS A 22 -13.47 4.31 -15.32
C LYS A 22 -12.74 5.42 -16.06
N ALA A 23 -11.94 5.04 -17.06
CA ALA A 23 -11.26 5.96 -17.95
C ALA A 23 -11.56 5.56 -19.39
N GLU A 24 -12.04 6.49 -20.19
CA GLU A 24 -12.43 6.24 -21.57
C GLU A 24 -11.82 7.29 -22.50
N ALA A 25 -11.38 6.85 -23.65
CA ALA A 25 -11.01 7.71 -24.77
C ALA A 25 -11.75 7.24 -26.01
N GLU A 26 -12.58 8.08 -26.57
CA GLU A 26 -13.38 7.77 -27.76
C GLU A 26 -13.18 8.83 -28.84
N THR A 27 -13.24 8.38 -30.09
CA THR A 27 -13.20 9.30 -31.23
C THR A 27 -14.55 9.22 -31.96
N ASP A 28 -15.20 10.37 -32.12
CA ASP A 28 -16.48 10.46 -32.81
C ASP A 28 -16.33 10.39 -34.32
N GLN A 29 -17.47 10.43 -35.01
CA GLN A 29 -17.55 10.38 -36.48
C GLN A 29 -16.93 11.60 -37.19
N TYR A 30 -16.66 12.67 -36.45
CA TYR A 30 -16.02 13.89 -36.96
C TYR A 30 -14.51 13.91 -36.68
N GLY A 31 -13.95 12.86 -36.08
CA GLY A 31 -12.55 12.77 -35.72
C GLY A 31 -12.19 13.53 -34.43
N GLN A 32 -13.16 13.95 -33.64
CA GLN A 32 -12.94 14.58 -32.35
C GLN A 32 -12.69 13.49 -31.28
N THR A 33 -11.65 13.66 -30.50
CA THR A 33 -11.34 12.73 -29.40
C THR A 33 -11.83 13.32 -28.09
N ARG A 34 -12.67 12.56 -27.37
CA ARG A 34 -13.10 12.85 -26.00
C ARG A 34 -12.41 11.90 -25.04
N MET A 35 -11.92 12.45 -23.95
CA MET A 35 -11.41 11.69 -22.80
C MET A 35 -12.32 11.95 -21.61
N SER A 36 -12.69 10.91 -20.89
CA SER A 36 -13.45 11.00 -19.63
C SER A 36 -12.83 10.10 -18.57
N MET A 37 -12.94 10.52 -17.32
CA MET A 37 -12.40 9.79 -16.18
C MET A 37 -13.24 10.10 -14.94
N GLY A 38 -13.54 9.07 -14.14
CA GLY A 38 -14.33 9.21 -12.92
C GLY A 38 -14.47 7.90 -12.15
N LEU A 39 -15.24 7.91 -11.09
CA LEU A 39 -15.60 6.69 -10.36
C LEU A 39 -16.31 5.71 -11.31
N GLN A 40 -16.03 4.42 -11.11
CA GLN A 40 -16.75 3.37 -11.81
C GLN A 40 -18.20 3.33 -11.34
N ASP A 41 -19.13 3.23 -12.27
CA ASP A 41 -20.56 3.25 -12.01
C ASP A 41 -21.13 1.88 -11.56
N GLU A 42 -20.40 0.80 -11.79
CA GLU A 42 -20.80 -0.52 -11.28
C GLU A 42 -20.74 -0.56 -9.75
N MET A 43 -21.88 -0.98 -9.14
CA MET A 43 -22.00 -1.07 -7.68
C MET A 43 -21.73 0.24 -6.92
N PHE A 44 -21.82 1.40 -7.61
CA PHE A 44 -21.71 2.71 -7.01
C PHE A 44 -22.96 3.55 -7.28
N SER A 45 -23.55 4.10 -6.23
CA SER A 45 -24.63 5.10 -6.34
C SER A 45 -24.56 6.05 -5.16
N TYR A 46 -24.74 7.32 -5.38
CA TYR A 46 -24.74 8.34 -4.34
C TYR A 46 -26.03 9.15 -4.39
N GLU A 47 -26.80 9.12 -3.30
CA GLU A 47 -27.99 9.92 -3.14
C GLU A 47 -27.62 11.30 -2.59
N LEU A 48 -27.59 12.31 -3.44
CA LEU A 48 -27.29 13.68 -3.05
C LEU A 48 -28.57 14.36 -2.53
N LYS A 49 -28.64 14.64 -1.25
CA LYS A 49 -29.78 15.33 -0.64
C LYS A 49 -29.69 16.85 -0.82
N PRO A 50 -30.82 17.57 -0.73
CA PRO A 50 -30.81 19.03 -0.80
C PRO A 50 -29.85 19.66 0.21
N GLY A 51 -28.91 20.49 -0.28
CA GLY A 51 -27.89 21.14 0.54
C GLY A 51 -26.62 20.32 0.79
N GLU A 52 -26.56 19.07 0.35
CA GLU A 52 -25.34 18.25 0.39
C GLU A 52 -24.41 18.55 -0.79
N ILE A 53 -23.12 18.34 -0.58
CA ILE A 53 -22.08 18.43 -1.60
C ILE A 53 -21.33 17.10 -1.63
N PHE A 54 -21.25 16.49 -2.81
CA PHE A 54 -20.39 15.33 -3.04
C PHE A 54 -19.04 15.80 -3.58
N PHE A 55 -17.97 15.53 -2.86
CA PHE A 55 -16.61 15.78 -3.32
C PHE A 55 -16.08 14.52 -4.01
N GLY A 56 -16.12 14.53 -5.33
CA GLY A 56 -15.51 13.46 -6.13
C GLY A 56 -13.98 13.56 -6.13
N PRO A 57 -13.29 12.45 -6.46
CA PRO A 57 -11.84 12.46 -6.62
C PRO A 57 -11.40 13.43 -7.73
N GLU A 58 -10.23 14.04 -7.54
CA GLU A 58 -9.66 14.99 -8.49
C GLU A 58 -9.09 14.29 -9.73
N VAL A 59 -9.07 15.00 -10.86
CA VAL A 59 -8.40 14.59 -12.08
C VAL A 59 -7.31 15.60 -12.41
N ILE A 60 -6.05 15.15 -12.43
CA ILE A 60 -4.92 15.96 -12.85
C ILE A 60 -4.76 15.82 -14.36
N MET A 61 -4.89 16.91 -15.09
CA MET A 61 -4.69 16.96 -16.54
C MET A 61 -3.30 17.47 -16.87
N GLY A 62 -2.64 16.84 -17.84
CA GLY A 62 -1.32 17.22 -18.31
C GLY A 62 -1.28 17.38 -19.85
N TYR A 63 -0.41 18.27 -20.30
CA TYR A 63 -0.10 18.47 -21.72
C TYR A 63 1.40 18.66 -21.94
N SER A 64 1.90 18.11 -23.01
CA SER A 64 3.26 18.40 -23.51
C SER A 64 3.24 18.48 -25.05
N GLY A 65 3.91 19.46 -25.60
CA GLY A 65 4.23 19.54 -27.04
C GLY A 65 5.53 18.83 -27.42
N HIS A 66 6.27 18.30 -26.43
CA HIS A 66 7.63 17.79 -26.57
C HIS A 66 7.78 16.31 -26.15
N GLY A 67 6.75 15.51 -26.41
CA GLY A 67 6.78 14.06 -26.18
C GLY A 67 6.43 13.62 -24.76
N LEU A 68 6.36 12.30 -24.59
CA LEU A 68 5.94 11.62 -23.37
C LEU A 68 6.90 11.85 -22.20
N GLY A 69 8.21 11.89 -22.45
CA GLY A 69 9.20 12.10 -21.40
C GLY A 69 9.09 13.46 -20.73
N THR A 70 8.76 14.51 -21.49
CA THR A 70 8.52 15.83 -20.92
C THR A 70 7.25 15.85 -20.09
N LEU A 71 6.17 15.22 -20.58
CA LEU A 71 4.92 15.08 -19.84
C LEU A 71 5.13 14.32 -18.52
N SER A 72 5.79 13.15 -18.58
CA SER A 72 6.12 12.33 -17.42
C SER A 72 6.88 13.13 -16.36
N ARG A 73 7.95 13.84 -16.75
CA ARG A 73 8.72 14.69 -15.82
C ARG A 73 7.88 15.80 -15.20
N SER A 74 6.93 16.36 -15.94
CA SER A 74 6.02 17.40 -15.44
C SER A 74 5.06 16.82 -14.38
N ILE A 75 4.50 15.62 -14.64
CA ILE A 75 3.66 14.91 -13.68
C ILE A 75 4.44 14.56 -12.42
N HIS A 76 5.67 14.04 -12.55
CA HIS A 76 6.53 13.74 -11.39
C HIS A 76 6.82 14.98 -10.54
N LYS A 77 7.01 16.16 -11.17
CA LYS A 77 7.15 17.42 -10.43
C LYS A 77 5.87 17.79 -9.68
N ALA A 78 4.71 17.66 -10.32
CA ALA A 78 3.42 17.94 -9.70
C ALA A 78 3.15 17.00 -8.53
N MET A 79 3.38 15.70 -8.69
CA MET A 79 3.25 14.70 -7.62
C MET A 79 4.18 15.01 -6.45
N ARG A 80 5.45 15.30 -6.72
CA ARG A 80 6.42 15.66 -5.67
C ARG A 80 6.01 16.92 -4.93
N HIS A 81 5.53 17.93 -5.66
CA HIS A 81 5.17 19.22 -5.06
C HIS A 81 3.87 19.15 -4.25
N SER A 82 2.85 18.46 -4.77
CA SER A 82 1.48 18.55 -4.28
C SER A 82 0.98 17.31 -3.53
N LEU A 83 1.47 16.10 -3.87
CA LEU A 83 1.02 14.85 -3.26
C LEU A 83 2.00 14.31 -2.21
N CYS A 84 3.30 14.32 -2.48
CA CYS A 84 4.28 13.81 -1.53
C CYS A 84 4.30 14.64 -0.25
N ARG A 85 4.31 13.93 0.89
CA ARG A 85 4.37 14.49 2.24
C ARG A 85 5.69 14.15 2.93
N GLY A 86 5.91 14.71 4.11
CA GLY A 86 7.04 14.42 4.97
C GLY A 86 8.40 14.82 4.39
N LYS A 87 9.46 14.44 5.09
CA LYS A 87 10.85 14.81 4.74
C LYS A 87 11.31 14.26 3.38
N TYR A 88 10.79 13.10 2.98
CA TYR A 88 11.15 12.46 1.70
C TYR A 88 10.52 13.11 0.47
N LYS A 89 9.77 14.19 0.63
CA LYS A 89 9.35 15.07 -0.47
C LYS A 89 10.52 15.67 -1.21
N ILE A 90 11.60 16.04 -0.48
CA ILE A 90 12.73 16.80 -0.98
C ILE A 90 14.08 16.09 -0.81
N ILE A 91 14.21 15.15 0.11
CA ILE A 91 15.48 14.42 0.31
C ILE A 91 15.47 13.09 -0.46
N PRO A 92 16.65 12.62 -0.92
CA PRO A 92 16.77 11.30 -1.53
C PRO A 92 16.30 10.19 -0.59
N ARG A 93 15.67 9.19 -1.17
CA ARG A 93 15.32 7.97 -0.43
C ARG A 93 16.58 7.12 -0.25
N PRO A 94 16.71 6.43 0.90
CA PRO A 94 17.86 5.56 1.14
C PRO A 94 17.88 4.38 0.16
N VAL A 95 19.08 3.96 -0.23
CA VAL A 95 19.29 2.72 -0.95
C VAL A 95 18.98 1.56 0.01
N LEU A 96 17.97 0.75 -0.31
CA LEU A 96 17.52 -0.33 0.56
C LEU A 96 17.77 -1.72 -0.04
N ILE A 97 17.89 -2.69 0.84
CA ILE A 97 17.78 -4.12 0.55
C ILE A 97 16.61 -4.72 1.33
N ASN A 98 15.89 -5.60 0.69
CA ASN A 98 14.78 -6.37 1.27
C ASN A 98 15.17 -7.86 1.25
N ASN A 99 14.84 -8.61 2.30
CA ASN A 99 15.26 -10.01 2.41
C ASN A 99 14.36 -11.01 1.66
N TRP A 100 13.20 -10.60 1.14
CA TRP A 100 12.20 -11.54 0.62
C TRP A 100 12.79 -12.56 -0.35
N GLU A 101 13.38 -12.09 -1.45
CA GLU A 101 13.94 -12.97 -2.49
C GLU A 101 15.15 -13.80 -2.02
N ALA A 102 15.83 -13.37 -0.95
CA ALA A 102 16.97 -14.09 -0.41
C ALA A 102 16.58 -15.20 0.56
N THR A 103 15.42 -15.10 1.21
CA THR A 103 15.10 -15.99 2.33
C THR A 103 13.68 -16.53 2.33
N TYR A 104 12.74 -15.83 1.68
CA TYR A 104 11.31 -16.04 1.88
C TYR A 104 10.98 -16.14 3.37
N PHE A 105 10.28 -17.19 3.80
CA PHE A 105 9.94 -17.41 5.22
C PHE A 105 11.07 -18.07 6.03
N ASP A 106 12.13 -18.56 5.39
CA ASP A 106 13.26 -19.25 6.05
C ASP A 106 14.34 -18.28 6.50
N PHE A 107 14.10 -17.59 7.61
CA PHE A 107 15.07 -16.69 8.21
C PHE A 107 15.00 -16.68 9.74
N THR A 108 16.09 -16.22 10.35
CA THR A 108 16.21 -15.84 11.75
C THR A 108 16.72 -14.40 11.85
N GLY A 109 16.64 -13.79 13.03
CA GLY A 109 17.21 -12.46 13.24
C GLY A 109 18.70 -12.39 12.93
N GLU A 110 19.48 -13.46 13.21
CA GLU A 110 20.92 -13.53 12.86
C GLU A 110 21.12 -13.55 11.35
N LYS A 111 20.34 -14.33 10.60
CA LYS A 111 20.43 -14.36 9.12
C LYS A 111 20.13 -12.98 8.51
N ILE A 112 19.14 -12.28 9.04
CA ILE A 112 18.83 -10.91 8.63
C ILE A 112 20.00 -9.95 8.91
N LEU A 113 20.60 -10.08 10.09
CA LEU A 113 21.75 -9.25 10.45
C LEU A 113 22.98 -9.55 9.58
N ASP A 114 23.21 -10.81 9.20
CA ASP A 114 24.31 -11.18 8.30
C ASP A 114 24.12 -10.58 6.89
N ILE A 115 22.88 -10.59 6.37
CA ILE A 115 22.55 -9.90 5.13
C ILE A 115 22.81 -8.39 5.28
N ALA A 116 22.40 -7.78 6.39
CA ALA A 116 22.61 -6.36 6.63
C ALA A 116 24.12 -5.99 6.68
N ARG A 117 24.98 -6.82 7.31
CA ARG A 117 26.42 -6.61 7.34
C ARG A 117 27.02 -6.59 5.94
N GLN A 118 26.71 -7.62 5.13
CA GLN A 118 27.19 -7.71 3.75
C GLN A 118 26.69 -6.55 2.88
N ALA A 119 25.40 -6.21 3.01
CA ALA A 119 24.80 -5.09 2.28
C ALA A 119 25.45 -3.75 2.65
N LYS A 120 25.80 -3.56 3.93
CA LYS A 120 26.50 -2.36 4.40
C LYS A 120 27.85 -2.17 3.73
N GLU A 121 28.61 -3.23 3.54
CA GLU A 121 29.91 -3.18 2.84
C GLU A 121 29.77 -2.73 1.38
N LEU A 122 28.60 -2.98 0.78
CA LEU A 122 28.25 -2.56 -0.58
C LEU A 122 27.65 -1.14 -0.65
N GLY A 123 27.52 -0.45 0.49
CA GLY A 123 26.99 0.91 0.55
C GLY A 123 25.46 0.99 0.66
N VAL A 124 24.78 -0.11 0.94
CA VAL A 124 23.32 -0.10 1.21
C VAL A 124 23.05 0.63 2.54
N GLU A 125 22.01 1.44 2.56
CA GLU A 125 21.70 2.37 3.65
C GLU A 125 20.57 1.90 4.56
N MET A 126 19.74 0.94 4.09
CA MET A 126 18.57 0.45 4.83
C MET A 126 18.36 -1.05 4.62
N MET A 127 18.08 -1.75 5.71
CA MET A 127 17.62 -3.14 5.72
C MET A 127 16.12 -3.19 5.98
N VAL A 128 15.35 -3.84 5.09
CA VAL A 128 13.91 -4.04 5.22
C VAL A 128 13.62 -5.50 5.54
N LEU A 129 12.99 -5.73 6.68
CA LEU A 129 12.49 -7.04 7.10
C LEU A 129 11.13 -7.29 6.44
N ASP A 130 11.08 -8.21 5.49
CA ASP A 130 9.87 -8.56 4.75
C ASP A 130 9.01 -9.59 5.49
N ASP A 131 8.01 -10.16 4.84
CA ASP A 131 7.00 -11.06 5.37
C ASP A 131 7.59 -12.22 6.21
N GLY A 132 6.83 -12.66 7.23
CA GLY A 132 7.21 -13.82 8.05
C GLY A 132 7.80 -13.50 9.44
N TRP A 133 7.89 -12.24 9.85
CA TRP A 133 8.45 -11.82 11.14
C TRP A 133 7.47 -11.90 12.31
N PHE A 134 6.19 -12.15 12.07
CA PHE A 134 5.09 -12.06 13.04
C PHE A 134 4.30 -13.36 13.19
N GLY A 135 3.62 -13.53 14.30
CA GLY A 135 2.67 -14.60 14.57
C GLY A 135 3.21 -15.99 14.23
N LYS A 136 2.39 -16.80 13.57
CA LYS A 136 2.74 -18.10 12.99
C LYS A 136 2.87 -17.99 11.46
N ARG A 137 3.45 -16.91 10.99
CA ARG A 137 3.61 -16.62 9.56
C ARG A 137 4.85 -17.31 8.99
N ASP A 138 4.74 -18.61 8.74
CA ASP A 138 5.80 -19.43 8.13
C ASP A 138 5.44 -19.90 6.71
N SER A 139 4.30 -19.43 6.18
CA SER A 139 3.81 -19.68 4.82
C SER A 139 2.78 -18.64 4.42
N ASP A 140 2.44 -18.58 3.14
CA ASP A 140 1.37 -17.71 2.60
C ASP A 140 -0.03 -18.03 3.18
N CYS A 141 -0.22 -19.17 3.81
CA CYS A 141 -1.54 -19.66 4.20
C CYS A 141 -1.93 -19.33 5.64
N SER A 142 -1.04 -18.74 6.45
CA SER A 142 -1.28 -18.57 7.89
C SER A 142 -0.79 -17.22 8.43
N GLY A 143 -1.34 -16.82 9.57
CA GLY A 143 -0.83 -15.76 10.43
C GLY A 143 -1.08 -14.32 9.98
N LEU A 144 -1.50 -14.07 8.73
CA LEU A 144 -1.74 -12.70 8.26
C LEU A 144 -2.91 -12.08 9.03
N GLY A 145 -2.67 -10.90 9.60
CA GLY A 145 -3.57 -10.22 10.54
C GLY A 145 -3.10 -10.28 12.00
N ASP A 146 -2.26 -11.27 12.35
CA ASP A 146 -1.72 -11.43 13.71
C ASP A 146 -0.41 -10.64 13.86
N TRP A 147 -0.49 -9.31 13.92
CA TRP A 147 0.66 -8.40 13.95
C TRP A 147 1.41 -8.42 15.30
N GLN A 148 1.88 -9.59 15.70
CA GLN A 148 2.67 -9.80 16.92
C GLN A 148 4.03 -10.38 16.56
N VAL A 149 5.08 -9.73 17.05
CA VAL A 149 6.48 -10.13 16.76
C VAL A 149 6.73 -11.59 17.12
N ASN A 150 7.25 -12.38 16.20
CA ASN A 150 7.70 -13.74 16.46
C ASN A 150 9.09 -13.71 17.11
N VAL A 151 9.12 -13.52 18.43
CA VAL A 151 10.33 -13.40 19.23
C VAL A 151 11.24 -14.63 19.10
N LYS A 152 10.65 -15.83 18.96
CA LYS A 152 11.42 -17.06 18.79
C LYS A 152 12.16 -17.07 17.45
N LYS A 153 11.51 -16.70 16.37
CA LYS A 153 12.08 -16.65 15.01
C LYS A 153 13.18 -15.58 14.90
N LEU A 154 12.94 -14.41 15.49
CA LEU A 154 13.92 -13.33 15.47
C LEU A 154 15.06 -13.53 16.50
N GLY A 155 14.95 -14.48 17.43
CA GLY A 155 15.90 -14.68 18.50
C GLY A 155 15.94 -13.55 19.53
N GLY A 156 14.88 -12.73 19.60
CA GLY A 156 14.76 -11.59 20.50
C GLY A 156 13.63 -10.64 20.08
N SER A 157 13.55 -9.47 20.71
CA SER A 157 12.57 -8.46 20.35
C SER A 157 12.91 -7.80 19.00
N LEU A 158 11.88 -7.25 18.33
CA LEU A 158 12.07 -6.46 17.11
C LEU A 158 12.99 -5.25 17.37
N GLY A 159 12.85 -4.59 18.52
CA GLY A 159 13.72 -3.49 18.94
C GLY A 159 15.17 -3.88 19.07
N SER A 160 15.48 -5.11 19.55
CA SER A 160 16.84 -5.62 19.60
C SER A 160 17.44 -5.79 18.20
N LEU A 161 16.69 -6.38 17.26
CA LEU A 161 17.13 -6.55 15.87
C LEU A 161 17.35 -5.19 15.20
N ALA A 162 16.39 -4.29 15.31
CA ALA A 162 16.49 -2.94 14.76
C ALA A 162 17.71 -2.20 15.32
N SER A 163 17.94 -2.24 16.64
CA SER A 163 19.09 -1.60 17.27
C SER A 163 20.44 -2.15 16.76
N ARG A 164 20.53 -3.46 16.54
CA ARG A 164 21.75 -4.09 15.97
C ARG A 164 21.99 -3.65 14.54
N ILE A 165 20.94 -3.50 13.71
CA ILE A 165 21.04 -2.99 12.34
C ILE A 165 21.41 -1.50 12.36
N ASN A 166 20.78 -0.71 13.23
CA ASN A 166 21.14 0.71 13.40
C ASN A 166 22.59 0.87 13.86
N GLY A 167 23.09 -0.04 14.70
CA GLY A 167 24.51 -0.10 15.12
C GLY A 167 25.51 -0.29 13.97
N LEU A 168 25.07 -0.83 12.82
CA LEU A 168 25.87 -0.88 11.59
C LEU A 168 25.84 0.45 10.81
N GLY A 169 25.11 1.46 11.30
CA GLY A 169 24.86 2.72 10.59
C GLY A 169 23.88 2.55 9.41
N MET A 170 22.98 1.59 9.50
CA MET A 170 21.89 1.37 8.55
C MET A 170 20.54 1.73 9.19
N LYS A 171 19.59 2.17 8.37
CA LYS A 171 18.19 2.31 8.74
C LYS A 171 17.51 0.95 8.79
N PHE A 172 16.40 0.88 9.52
CA PHE A 172 15.58 -0.33 9.59
C PHE A 172 14.16 -0.05 9.08
N GLY A 173 13.67 -0.95 8.25
CA GLY A 173 12.32 -0.96 7.71
C GLY A 173 11.62 -2.29 7.90
N ILE A 174 10.29 -2.27 7.78
CA ILE A 174 9.45 -3.45 7.98
C ILE A 174 8.36 -3.53 6.92
N TRP A 175 7.97 -4.76 6.57
CA TRP A 175 6.85 -5.07 5.69
C TRP A 175 5.59 -5.35 6.50
N MET A 176 4.46 -4.90 5.99
CA MET A 176 3.12 -5.24 6.48
C MET A 176 2.13 -5.31 5.33
N GLU A 177 1.08 -6.13 5.50
CA GLU A 177 -0.08 -6.21 4.60
C GLU A 177 -1.37 -6.06 5.42
N PRO A 178 -1.66 -4.83 5.91
CA PRO A 178 -2.66 -4.60 6.94
C PRO A 178 -4.10 -4.85 6.52
N GLU A 179 -4.38 -4.76 5.24
CA GLU A 179 -5.72 -4.90 4.67
C GLU A 179 -6.15 -6.36 4.46
N MET A 180 -5.24 -7.31 4.74
CA MET A 180 -5.45 -8.73 4.47
C MET A 180 -5.44 -9.57 5.73
N VAL A 181 -6.13 -10.71 5.67
CA VAL A 181 -6.18 -11.68 6.76
C VAL A 181 -6.14 -13.11 6.23
N SER A 182 -5.42 -13.99 6.92
CA SER A 182 -5.47 -15.44 6.69
C SER A 182 -6.60 -16.07 7.50
N GLU A 183 -7.32 -17.04 6.93
CA GLU A 183 -8.29 -17.82 7.69
C GLU A 183 -7.63 -18.57 8.85
N ASP A 184 -6.37 -18.99 8.69
CA ASP A 184 -5.54 -19.51 9.78
C ASP A 184 -4.77 -18.36 10.46
N SER A 185 -5.51 -17.48 11.11
CA SER A 185 -5.03 -16.45 12.02
C SER A 185 -5.89 -16.38 13.27
N SER A 186 -5.37 -15.82 14.35
CA SER A 186 -6.16 -15.56 15.56
C SER A 186 -7.22 -14.51 15.27
N LEU A 187 -6.86 -13.47 14.55
CA LEU A 187 -7.79 -12.41 14.15
C LEU A 187 -9.02 -12.95 13.42
N TYR A 188 -8.84 -13.81 12.42
CA TYR A 188 -9.98 -14.35 11.68
C TYR A 188 -10.84 -15.30 12.52
N ARG A 189 -10.22 -16.09 13.41
CA ARG A 189 -11.00 -16.95 14.32
C ARG A 189 -11.85 -16.17 15.31
N GLU A 190 -11.37 -15.01 15.76
CA GLU A 190 -12.09 -14.12 16.68
C GLU A 190 -13.16 -13.29 15.95
N HIS A 191 -12.86 -12.84 14.72
CA HIS A 191 -13.67 -11.93 13.94
C HIS A 191 -13.79 -12.36 12.48
N PRO A 192 -14.41 -13.50 12.17
CA PRO A 192 -14.57 -13.96 10.79
C PRO A 192 -15.46 -13.03 9.96
N ASP A 193 -16.34 -12.26 10.61
CA ASP A 193 -17.21 -11.26 9.99
C ASP A 193 -16.51 -9.95 9.60
N TRP A 194 -15.22 -9.80 9.91
CA TRP A 194 -14.44 -8.63 9.53
C TRP A 194 -13.83 -8.73 8.12
N ALA A 195 -13.85 -9.91 7.54
CA ALA A 195 -13.44 -10.09 6.16
C ALA A 195 -14.63 -9.89 5.20
N PHE A 196 -14.34 -9.35 4.01
CA PHE A 196 -15.33 -9.29 2.94
C PHE A 196 -15.90 -10.67 2.65
N ALA A 197 -17.23 -10.81 2.68
CA ALA A 197 -17.93 -12.03 2.36
C ALA A 197 -19.33 -11.74 1.82
N VAL A 198 -19.72 -12.44 0.77
CA VAL A 198 -21.12 -12.42 0.28
C VAL A 198 -21.93 -13.45 1.06
N PRO A 199 -23.03 -13.06 1.71
CA PRO A 199 -23.86 -14.01 2.47
C PRO A 199 -24.23 -15.25 1.67
N GLY A 200 -24.01 -16.43 2.26
CA GLY A 200 -24.33 -17.72 1.62
C GLY A 200 -23.33 -18.22 0.59
N ARG A 201 -22.21 -17.51 0.37
CA ARG A 201 -21.12 -17.94 -0.51
C ARG A 201 -19.85 -18.22 0.29
N LYS A 202 -19.02 -19.13 -0.22
CA LYS A 202 -17.65 -19.26 0.30
C LYS A 202 -16.82 -18.06 -0.13
N PRO A 203 -16.01 -17.48 0.76
CA PRO A 203 -15.12 -16.37 0.40
C PRO A 203 -14.18 -16.73 -0.74
N VAL A 204 -13.96 -15.78 -1.64
CA VAL A 204 -12.99 -15.92 -2.73
C VAL A 204 -11.61 -15.64 -2.19
N ARG A 205 -10.73 -16.63 -2.24
CA ARG A 205 -9.33 -16.49 -1.82
C ARG A 205 -8.47 -15.98 -2.98
N GLY A 206 -7.58 -15.06 -2.67
CA GLY A 206 -6.47 -14.68 -3.55
C GLY A 206 -5.18 -14.80 -2.74
N ARG A 207 -4.15 -15.49 -3.24
CA ARG A 207 -2.91 -15.76 -2.51
C ARG A 207 -3.13 -16.33 -1.10
N SER A 208 -4.13 -17.20 -0.93
CA SER A 208 -4.52 -17.82 0.34
C SER A 208 -4.96 -16.84 1.43
N GLN A 209 -5.41 -15.63 1.06
CA GLN A 209 -5.83 -14.58 1.99
C GLN A 209 -7.18 -13.98 1.60
N LEU A 210 -7.82 -13.34 2.56
CA LEU A 210 -9.06 -12.59 2.45
C LEU A 210 -8.80 -11.10 2.70
N VAL A 211 -9.74 -10.25 2.31
CA VAL A 211 -9.67 -8.80 2.52
C VAL A 211 -10.43 -8.43 3.78
N LEU A 212 -9.82 -7.66 4.67
CA LEU A 212 -10.50 -7.03 5.81
C LEU A 212 -11.35 -5.85 5.34
N ASP A 213 -12.51 -5.68 5.94
CA ASP A 213 -13.45 -4.61 5.58
C ASP A 213 -13.10 -3.28 6.25
N PHE A 214 -12.21 -2.52 5.62
CA PHE A 214 -11.82 -1.19 6.09
C PHE A 214 -12.91 -0.11 5.95
N SER A 215 -14.07 -0.42 5.35
CA SER A 215 -15.24 0.47 5.44
C SER A 215 -15.79 0.52 6.85
N ARG A 216 -15.48 -0.50 7.69
CA ARG A 216 -15.88 -0.62 9.09
C ARG A 216 -14.82 -0.02 9.99
N LYS A 217 -15.22 1.02 10.71
CA LYS A 217 -14.31 1.76 11.59
C LYS A 217 -13.64 0.88 12.67
N GLU A 218 -14.38 -0.06 13.24
CA GLU A 218 -13.83 -0.97 14.27
C GLU A 218 -12.72 -1.88 13.73
N VAL A 219 -12.80 -2.29 12.45
CA VAL A 219 -11.77 -3.08 11.78
C VAL A 219 -10.52 -2.23 11.57
N ALA A 220 -10.69 -1.05 10.99
CA ALA A 220 -9.60 -0.12 10.75
C ALA A 220 -8.90 0.29 12.05
N ASP A 221 -9.66 0.62 13.11
CA ASP A 221 -9.10 1.02 14.42
C ASP A 221 -8.31 -0.12 15.07
N TYR A 222 -8.81 -1.36 15.04
CA TYR A 222 -8.08 -2.51 15.60
C TYR A 222 -6.73 -2.74 14.90
N ILE A 223 -6.74 -2.70 13.57
CA ILE A 223 -5.52 -2.86 12.78
C ILE A 223 -4.57 -1.68 13.03
N PHE A 224 -5.09 -0.46 13.12
CA PHE A 224 -4.30 0.73 13.44
C PHE A 224 -3.55 0.57 14.76
N ASP A 225 -4.25 0.17 15.83
CA ASP A 225 -3.64 -0.05 17.14
C ASP A 225 -2.61 -1.18 17.10
N SER A 226 -2.86 -2.22 16.33
CA SER A 226 -1.93 -3.34 16.16
C SER A 226 -0.64 -2.91 15.48
N ILE A 227 -0.74 -2.11 14.41
CA ILE A 227 0.42 -1.56 13.70
C ILE A 227 1.17 -0.56 14.59
N CYS A 228 0.47 0.31 15.29
CA CYS A 228 1.11 1.25 16.21
C CYS A 228 1.94 0.52 17.29
N ARG A 229 1.43 -0.58 17.87
CA ARG A 229 2.19 -1.38 18.84
C ARG A 229 3.51 -1.91 18.24
N VAL A 230 3.51 -2.30 16.97
CA VAL A 230 4.74 -2.75 16.29
C VAL A 230 5.68 -1.58 16.05
N LEU A 231 5.19 -0.49 15.48
CA LEU A 231 6.01 0.70 15.18
C LEU A 231 6.61 1.33 16.44
N ASP A 232 5.87 1.34 17.54
CA ASP A 232 6.34 1.86 18.83
C ASP A 232 7.35 0.92 19.52
N SER A 233 7.44 -0.36 19.12
CA SER A 233 8.33 -1.37 19.73
C SER A 233 9.78 -1.33 19.24
N ALA A 234 10.07 -0.61 18.16
CA ALA A 234 11.39 -0.55 17.53
C ALA A 234 11.59 0.76 16.77
N HIS A 235 12.85 1.14 16.54
CA HIS A 235 13.16 2.29 15.68
C HIS A 235 13.02 1.91 14.21
N ILE A 236 11.82 2.15 13.67
CA ILE A 236 11.44 1.81 12.30
C ILE A 236 11.32 3.12 11.50
N GLU A 237 12.05 3.23 10.40
CA GLU A 237 12.07 4.42 9.55
C GLU A 237 11.41 4.20 8.18
N TYR A 238 10.95 2.98 7.91
CA TYR A 238 10.32 2.61 6.65
C TYR A 238 9.27 1.51 6.85
N LEU A 239 8.15 1.67 6.19
CA LEU A 239 7.05 0.71 6.15
C LEU A 239 6.73 0.37 4.69
N LYS A 240 6.91 -0.89 4.29
CA LYS A 240 6.38 -1.42 3.04
C LYS A 240 4.94 -1.87 3.31
N TRP A 241 4.01 -1.08 2.81
CA TRP A 241 2.57 -1.39 2.86
C TRP A 241 2.18 -2.17 1.63
N ASP A 242 1.88 -3.44 1.81
CA ASP A 242 1.53 -4.33 0.71
C ASP A 242 0.02 -4.60 0.61
N MET A 243 -0.41 -5.04 -0.56
CA MET A 243 -1.76 -5.52 -0.86
C MET A 243 -1.68 -6.52 -2.03
N ASN A 244 -1.55 -7.80 -1.74
CA ASN A 244 -1.22 -8.81 -2.75
C ASN A 244 -2.43 -9.47 -3.41
N ARG A 245 -3.62 -8.93 -3.23
CA ARG A 245 -4.83 -9.37 -3.92
C ARG A 245 -5.80 -8.23 -4.16
N SER A 246 -6.62 -8.35 -5.18
CA SER A 246 -7.72 -7.43 -5.46
C SER A 246 -8.88 -7.60 -4.47
N LEU A 247 -9.71 -6.57 -4.32
CA LEU A 247 -11.01 -6.68 -3.66
C LEU A 247 -11.87 -7.73 -4.39
N ALA A 248 -12.55 -8.55 -3.61
CA ALA A 248 -13.53 -9.52 -4.08
C ALA A 248 -14.66 -9.62 -3.04
N ASP A 249 -15.69 -10.41 -3.34
CA ASP A 249 -16.82 -10.59 -2.45
C ASP A 249 -17.53 -9.27 -2.09
N ILE A 250 -17.73 -8.42 -3.10
CA ILE A 250 -18.48 -7.17 -2.95
C ILE A 250 -19.93 -7.50 -2.57
N TYR A 251 -20.29 -7.21 -1.33
CA TYR A 251 -21.55 -7.65 -0.72
C TYR A 251 -22.65 -6.58 -0.73
N ALA A 252 -22.28 -5.32 -1.00
CA ALA A 252 -23.24 -4.21 -1.03
C ALA A 252 -22.77 -3.12 -2.01
N PRO A 253 -23.69 -2.30 -2.54
CA PRO A 253 -23.33 -1.07 -3.24
C PRO A 253 -22.47 -0.14 -2.35
N ASN A 254 -21.58 0.62 -2.96
CA ASN A 254 -20.68 1.59 -2.33
C ASN A 254 -19.60 1.02 -1.41
N VAL A 255 -19.66 -0.23 -1.00
CA VAL A 255 -18.69 -0.78 -0.02
C VAL A 255 -17.24 -0.67 -0.48
N THR A 256 -16.97 -0.76 -1.78
CA THR A 256 -15.60 -0.54 -2.33
C THR A 256 -15.15 0.91 -2.23
N TYR A 257 -16.06 1.85 -2.39
CA TYR A 257 -15.79 3.28 -2.21
C TYR A 257 -15.53 3.59 -0.73
N ASP A 258 -16.41 3.13 0.14
CA ASP A 258 -16.29 3.31 1.60
C ASP A 258 -15.01 2.65 2.14
N TYR A 259 -14.64 1.48 1.60
CA TYR A 259 -13.37 0.82 1.89
C TYR A 259 -12.16 1.72 1.58
N VAL A 260 -12.12 2.33 0.39
CA VAL A 260 -11.02 3.21 -0.01
C VAL A 260 -10.95 4.44 0.90
N LEU A 261 -12.10 5.02 1.27
CA LEU A 261 -12.14 6.11 2.23
C LEU A 261 -11.62 5.69 3.61
N GLY A 262 -11.96 4.47 4.05
CA GLY A 262 -11.43 3.89 5.29
C GLY A 262 -9.91 3.72 5.26
N VAL A 263 -9.36 3.25 4.14
CA VAL A 263 -7.89 3.15 3.94
C VAL A 263 -7.24 4.54 3.96
N TYR A 264 -7.86 5.55 3.34
CA TYR A 264 -7.34 6.92 3.35
C TYR A 264 -7.34 7.53 4.74
N ASP A 265 -8.42 7.37 5.51
CA ASP A 265 -8.49 7.81 6.91
C ASP A 265 -7.41 7.12 7.77
N PHE A 266 -7.22 5.83 7.55
CA PHE A 266 -6.18 5.07 8.22
C PHE A 266 -4.77 5.61 7.91
N LEU A 267 -4.45 5.79 6.63
CA LEU A 267 -3.14 6.30 6.20
C LEU A 267 -2.92 7.75 6.65
N GLU A 268 -3.96 8.58 6.67
CA GLU A 268 -3.89 9.94 7.22
C GLU A 268 -3.53 9.92 8.71
N LYS A 269 -4.20 9.09 9.51
CA LYS A 269 -3.89 8.90 10.93
C LYS A 269 -2.46 8.38 11.13
N LEU A 270 -2.04 7.41 10.32
CA LEU A 270 -0.72 6.80 10.41
C LEU A 270 0.39 7.81 10.10
N THR A 271 0.26 8.57 9.01
CA THR A 271 1.25 9.58 8.61
C THR A 271 1.29 10.78 9.57
N ASN A 272 0.17 11.12 10.20
CA ASN A 272 0.13 12.15 11.24
C ASN A 272 0.84 11.69 12.53
N ARG A 273 0.68 10.42 12.91
CA ARG A 273 1.35 9.85 14.09
C ARG A 273 2.84 9.61 13.87
N TYR A 274 3.22 9.19 12.67
CA TYR A 274 4.60 8.85 12.30
C TYR A 274 5.08 9.65 11.08
N PRO A 275 5.23 10.99 11.19
CA PRO A 275 5.49 11.85 10.04
C PRO A 275 6.86 11.62 9.38
N ASP A 276 7.77 10.95 10.07
CA ASP A 276 9.12 10.66 9.61
C ASP A 276 9.31 9.29 8.99
N ILE A 277 8.30 8.41 9.04
CA ILE A 277 8.35 7.10 8.39
C ILE A 277 8.15 7.26 6.88
N LEU A 278 9.05 6.65 6.11
CA LEU A 278 8.86 6.49 4.66
C LEU A 278 7.92 5.32 4.41
N ILE A 279 6.79 5.57 3.75
CA ILE A 279 5.83 4.53 3.37
C ILE A 279 5.98 4.22 1.89
N GLU A 280 6.18 2.95 1.56
CA GLU A 280 6.09 2.41 0.20
C GLU A 280 4.74 1.75 0.01
N GLY A 281 3.96 2.17 -0.98
CA GLY A 281 2.77 1.45 -1.43
C GLY A 281 3.16 0.32 -2.39
N CYS A 282 2.97 -0.93 -1.98
CA CYS A 282 3.14 -2.11 -2.81
C CYS A 282 1.77 -2.76 -3.07
N SER A 283 1.63 -3.36 -4.23
CA SER A 283 0.48 -4.22 -4.57
C SER A 283 0.91 -5.16 -5.68
N GLY A 284 1.59 -6.26 -5.30
CA GLY A 284 2.20 -7.16 -6.27
C GLY A 284 3.18 -6.45 -7.22
N GLY A 285 3.82 -5.37 -6.77
CA GLY A 285 4.74 -4.53 -7.54
C GLY A 285 4.18 -3.17 -7.95
N GLY A 286 2.96 -3.03 -8.40
CA GLY A 286 2.46 -1.75 -8.91
C GLY A 286 0.95 -1.70 -9.13
N GLY A 287 0.19 -2.62 -8.54
CA GLY A 287 -1.26 -2.68 -8.68
C GLY A 287 -2.03 -1.61 -7.91
N ARG A 288 -1.35 -0.86 -7.03
CA ARG A 288 -1.91 0.28 -6.29
C ARG A 288 -1.09 1.52 -6.58
N PHE A 289 -1.80 2.60 -6.79
CA PHE A 289 -1.24 3.94 -6.92
C PHE A 289 -1.23 4.66 -5.57
#